data_fa94cd5c69b19dfad4691ab302fc9b1b
#
_entry.id   fa94cd5c69b19dfad4691ab302fc9b1b
#
_cell.length_a   1.000
_cell.length_b   1.000
_cell.length_c   1.000
_cell.angle_alpha   90.00
_cell.angle_beta   90.00
_cell.angle_gamma   90.00
#
_symmetry.space_group_name_H-M   'P 1'
#
loop_
_entity.id
_entity.type
_entity.pdbx_description
1 polymer ?
#
loop_
_entity_poly.entity_id
_entity_poly.type
_entity_poly.pdbx_seq_one_letter_code
_entity_poly.pdbx_strand_id
1 'polypeptide(L)'
;PRLTRKGQQAEHVDLKTPMSATEGNHAPAFSMNIPIVSACMQSVSGSQLSIALARQGGLGFIYCSQSIEEQTEMVRQVKSHKAGFVQSDTNATSDMTLAEVVGLMKKSGHSTVPVTDDGSAQGKLVGIVTDKDFWESEDDLSRLVSQHMTPLKDVILGPDGISLRGANRLLHQHKKECLPILDKAGNLTALVFKKDYEDHRRHPQELLDESKRLCVGAGINTHDYEDRVPALIEAGVDVLCFDASDGFTEFQAEGVSWIRSQYGNDVVIGAGNVVSAEGFDYLVGHGADFIKVGIGGGSICITREQKGIGRGQASALLEVAARRDAYHEETGRYIPICSDGGLANDTQIVVALAMGADFVMMGRYFAMTEESPTPKTSINGQIYKPYWGEGTRRAQNWQRYSDAMETRKLIFEEGVDAYVPYVGPVSDVLETTLYKLRSTMVNIGSDTLSEFRERAILTKVSEQSVVEAGTGNVFKFNSNSEVESGGWGQA
;
A
#
# COMPACT_ATOMS: atom_id res chain seq x y z
N PRO A 1 -22.29 -17.22 -14.31
CA PRO A 1 -22.73 -17.53 -12.93
C PRO A 1 -22.74 -19.04 -12.67
N ARG A 2 -22.57 -19.41 -11.41
CA ARG A 2 -22.76 -20.77 -10.90
C ARG A 2 -23.79 -20.74 -9.78
N LEU A 3 -24.06 -21.87 -9.14
CA LEU A 3 -25.05 -21.95 -8.07
C LEU A 3 -24.66 -21.04 -6.90
N THR A 4 -25.42 -19.98 -6.70
CA THR A 4 -25.36 -19.14 -5.49
C THR A 4 -25.98 -19.93 -4.32
N ARG A 5 -25.29 -20.00 -3.20
CA ARG A 5 -25.74 -20.75 -2.02
C ARG A 5 -26.75 -19.92 -1.23
N LYS A 6 -27.80 -20.55 -0.73
CA LYS A 6 -28.78 -19.88 0.15
C LYS A 6 -28.09 -19.38 1.43
N GLY A 7 -28.23 -18.10 1.74
CA GLY A 7 -27.62 -17.47 2.93
C GLY A 7 -26.19 -16.92 2.70
N GLN A 8 -25.60 -17.09 1.50
CA GLN A 8 -24.35 -16.46 1.15
C GLN A 8 -24.56 -14.96 0.92
N GLN A 9 -23.73 -14.13 1.55
CA GLN A 9 -23.80 -12.67 1.47
C GLN A 9 -22.43 -12.09 1.12
N ALA A 10 -22.39 -10.97 0.42
CA ALA A 10 -21.16 -10.31 -0.02
C ALA A 10 -20.23 -9.94 1.16
N GLU A 11 -20.81 -9.60 2.31
CA GLU A 11 -20.07 -9.23 3.52
C GLU A 11 -19.28 -10.41 4.14
N HIS A 12 -19.70 -11.65 3.87
CA HIS A 12 -19.05 -12.86 4.39
C HIS A 12 -17.93 -13.39 3.48
N VAL A 13 -17.77 -12.80 2.28
CA VAL A 13 -16.72 -13.20 1.33
C VAL A 13 -15.37 -12.70 1.81
N ASP A 14 -14.42 -13.61 1.98
CA ASP A 14 -13.05 -13.32 2.35
C ASP A 14 -12.22 -12.99 1.09
N LEU A 15 -11.64 -11.79 1.09
CA LEU A 15 -10.75 -11.30 0.03
C LEU A 15 -9.27 -11.41 0.39
N LYS A 16 -8.95 -12.06 1.52
CA LYS A 16 -7.57 -12.24 1.95
C LYS A 16 -6.77 -13.01 0.90
N THR A 17 -5.56 -12.51 0.61
CA THR A 17 -4.69 -13.08 -0.41
C THR A 17 -3.23 -13.15 0.07
N PRO A 18 -2.48 -14.21 -0.27
CA PRO A 18 -1.05 -14.29 0.02
C PRO A 18 -0.28 -13.29 -0.84
N MET A 19 0.81 -12.74 -0.29
CA MET A 19 1.79 -11.96 -1.04
C MET A 19 3.20 -12.56 -0.91
N SER A 20 3.46 -13.39 0.08
CA SER A 20 4.69 -14.16 0.18
C SER A 20 4.50 -15.60 -0.25
N ALA A 21 5.60 -16.24 -0.67
CA ALA A 21 5.64 -17.66 -0.97
C ALA A 21 5.16 -18.50 0.23
N THR A 22 4.51 -19.65 -0.06
CA THR A 22 4.09 -20.60 0.98
C THR A 22 4.65 -21.98 0.68
N GLU A 23 4.95 -22.76 1.70
CA GLU A 23 5.44 -24.15 1.58
C GLU A 23 4.44 -25.10 2.25
N GLY A 24 3.95 -26.08 1.48
CA GLY A 24 2.96 -27.04 1.95
C GLY A 24 1.71 -26.35 2.51
N ASN A 25 1.33 -26.72 3.73
CA ASN A 25 0.16 -26.17 4.43
C ASN A 25 0.50 -25.00 5.37
N HIS A 26 1.70 -24.43 5.30
CA HIS A 26 2.07 -23.31 6.14
C HIS A 26 1.36 -22.03 5.68
N ALA A 27 0.98 -21.19 6.63
CA ALA A 27 0.46 -19.86 6.31
C ALA A 27 1.55 -19.00 5.65
N PRO A 28 1.19 -18.13 4.69
CA PRO A 28 2.15 -17.18 4.12
C PRO A 28 2.70 -16.25 5.20
N ALA A 29 3.99 -15.91 5.10
CA ALA A 29 4.63 -14.95 6.01
C ALA A 29 3.97 -13.56 5.91
N PHE A 30 3.48 -13.20 4.74
CA PHE A 30 2.75 -11.96 4.52
C PHE A 30 1.50 -12.19 3.67
N SER A 31 0.38 -11.60 4.12
CA SER A 31 -0.91 -11.62 3.41
C SER A 31 -1.57 -10.25 3.47
N MET A 32 -2.33 -9.90 2.44
CA MET A 32 -3.19 -8.71 2.43
C MET A 32 -4.65 -9.08 2.71
N ASN A 33 -5.42 -8.11 3.21
CA ASN A 33 -6.85 -8.28 3.50
C ASN A 33 -7.73 -8.07 2.25
N ILE A 34 -7.21 -7.40 1.22
CA ILE A 34 -7.82 -7.24 -0.11
C ILE A 34 -6.78 -7.46 -1.21
N PRO A 35 -7.17 -7.97 -2.40
CA PRO A 35 -6.22 -8.32 -3.45
C PRO A 35 -5.82 -7.14 -4.34
N ILE A 36 -5.51 -5.98 -3.76
CA ILE A 36 -5.26 -4.73 -4.49
C ILE A 36 -4.03 -4.02 -3.94
N VAL A 37 -3.12 -3.66 -4.85
CA VAL A 37 -1.93 -2.85 -4.54
C VAL A 37 -1.78 -1.67 -5.49
N SER A 38 -1.10 -0.61 -5.08
CA SER A 38 -0.79 0.53 -5.94
C SER A 38 0.56 0.37 -6.66
N ALA A 39 0.66 0.91 -7.87
CA ALA A 39 1.88 0.83 -8.68
C ALA A 39 3.00 1.72 -8.12
N CYS A 40 4.25 1.28 -8.29
CA CYS A 40 5.46 2.00 -7.88
C CYS A 40 5.72 3.22 -8.80
N MET A 41 4.86 4.24 -8.76
CA MET A 41 4.93 5.38 -9.68
C MET A 41 4.83 6.70 -8.93
N GLN A 42 5.64 7.70 -9.32
CA GLN A 42 5.66 9.06 -8.74
C GLN A 42 4.27 9.71 -8.74
N SER A 43 3.50 9.51 -9.79
CA SER A 43 2.17 10.10 -9.95
C SER A 43 1.07 9.32 -9.24
N VAL A 44 1.41 8.22 -8.54
CA VAL A 44 0.45 7.28 -7.93
C VAL A 44 0.70 7.11 -6.43
N SER A 45 1.88 6.63 -6.04
CA SER A 45 2.11 6.01 -4.73
C SER A 45 3.05 6.81 -3.84
N GLY A 46 2.53 7.82 -3.17
CA GLY A 46 3.19 8.50 -2.05
C GLY A 46 2.72 7.96 -0.69
N SER A 47 3.20 8.57 0.40
CA SER A 47 2.84 8.18 1.77
C SER A 47 1.34 8.27 2.03
N GLN A 48 0.64 9.30 1.53
CA GLN A 48 -0.80 9.48 1.77
C GLN A 48 -1.64 8.39 1.11
N LEU A 49 -1.34 8.03 -0.15
CA LEU A 49 -2.01 6.92 -0.81
C LEU A 49 -1.73 5.59 -0.11
N SER A 50 -0.47 5.34 0.29
CA SER A 50 -0.09 4.11 0.99
C SER A 50 -0.82 3.97 2.33
N ILE A 51 -0.96 5.06 3.09
CA ILE A 51 -1.77 5.12 4.31
C ILE A 51 -3.23 4.78 4.01
N ALA A 52 -3.85 5.46 3.04
CA ALA A 52 -5.25 5.27 2.70
C ALA A 52 -5.53 3.83 2.24
N LEU A 53 -4.65 3.26 1.43
CA LEU A 53 -4.79 1.90 0.91
C LEU A 53 -4.58 0.84 2.00
N ALA A 54 -3.58 1.01 2.88
CA ALA A 54 -3.35 0.11 4.01
C ALA A 54 -4.54 0.10 4.98
N ARG A 55 -5.19 1.24 5.19
CA ARG A 55 -6.42 1.35 6.00
C ARG A 55 -7.60 0.60 5.39
N GLN A 56 -7.60 0.36 4.09
CA GLN A 56 -8.60 -0.46 3.38
C GLN A 56 -8.18 -1.92 3.25
N GLY A 57 -6.99 -2.30 3.73
CA GLY A 57 -6.50 -3.68 3.72
C GLY A 57 -5.61 -4.06 2.53
N GLY A 58 -5.30 -3.12 1.65
CA GLY A 58 -4.36 -3.28 0.53
C GLY A 58 -2.96 -2.79 0.87
N LEU A 59 -2.05 -2.74 -0.11
CA LEU A 59 -0.66 -2.31 0.10
C LEU A 59 -0.24 -1.26 -0.93
N GLY A 60 0.26 -0.12 -0.46
CA GLY A 60 0.88 0.89 -1.32
C GLY A 60 2.37 0.63 -1.50
N PHE A 61 2.86 0.71 -2.76
CA PHE A 61 4.29 0.62 -3.06
C PHE A 61 4.86 2.01 -3.35
N ILE A 62 5.59 2.57 -2.40
CA ILE A 62 6.25 3.88 -2.56
C ILE A 62 7.30 3.78 -3.68
N TYR A 63 7.28 4.73 -4.61
CA TYR A 63 8.12 4.73 -5.80
C TYR A 63 9.61 4.94 -5.47
N CYS A 64 10.51 4.39 -6.31
CA CYS A 64 11.97 4.46 -6.15
C CYS A 64 12.64 5.56 -6.99
N SER A 65 11.90 6.24 -7.87
CA SER A 65 12.43 7.33 -8.70
C SER A 65 12.61 8.65 -7.91
N GLN A 66 13.26 8.54 -6.77
CA GLN A 66 13.59 9.61 -5.82
C GLN A 66 14.84 9.21 -5.01
N SER A 67 15.34 10.12 -4.18
CA SER A 67 16.45 9.78 -3.28
C SER A 67 16.07 8.70 -2.26
N ILE A 68 17.08 8.01 -1.72
CA ILE A 68 16.90 6.99 -0.68
C ILE A 68 16.26 7.63 0.56
N GLU A 69 16.73 8.83 0.92
CA GLU A 69 16.28 9.61 2.08
C GLU A 69 14.79 9.97 1.96
N GLU A 70 14.35 10.47 0.81
CA GLU A 70 12.95 10.84 0.58
C GLU A 70 12.04 9.61 0.63
N GLN A 71 12.46 8.50 0.01
CA GLN A 71 11.68 7.27 0.02
C GLN A 71 11.57 6.67 1.44
N THR A 72 12.67 6.63 2.18
CA THR A 72 12.67 6.12 3.57
C THR A 72 11.84 7.00 4.49
N GLU A 73 11.85 8.32 4.28
CA GLU A 73 10.98 9.22 5.05
C GLU A 73 9.50 8.96 4.76
N MET A 74 9.10 8.72 3.50
CA MET A 74 7.73 8.33 3.18
C MET A 74 7.34 6.99 3.84
N VAL A 75 8.25 6.01 3.90
CA VAL A 75 8.03 4.75 4.62
C VAL A 75 7.80 5.02 6.11
N ARG A 76 8.65 5.82 6.77
CA ARG A 76 8.49 6.19 8.18
C ARG A 76 7.15 6.90 8.43
N GLN A 77 6.72 7.79 7.53
CA GLN A 77 5.41 8.46 7.63
C GLN A 77 4.25 7.46 7.63
N VAL A 78 4.30 6.42 6.79
CA VAL A 78 3.28 5.36 6.82
C VAL A 78 3.35 4.57 8.12
N LYS A 79 4.54 4.16 8.54
CA LYS A 79 4.75 3.35 9.77
C LYS A 79 4.38 4.11 11.05
N SER A 80 4.53 5.43 11.07
CA SER A 80 4.15 6.28 12.22
C SER A 80 2.69 6.70 12.21
N HIS A 81 1.96 6.47 11.10
CA HIS A 81 0.58 6.92 10.99
C HIS A 81 -0.34 6.12 11.92
N LYS A 82 -0.85 6.80 12.96
CA LYS A 82 -1.92 6.32 13.85
C LYS A 82 -1.83 4.84 14.24
N ALA A 83 -0.61 4.36 14.48
CA ALA A 83 -0.42 3.05 15.07
C ALA A 83 -1.15 3.04 16.42
N GLY A 84 -1.84 1.94 16.74
CA GLY A 84 -2.49 1.82 18.04
C GLY A 84 -1.51 1.93 19.20
N PHE A 85 -0.23 1.57 18.96
CA PHE A 85 0.93 1.82 19.82
C PHE A 85 1.88 2.74 19.07
N VAL A 86 2.03 3.97 19.52
CA VAL A 86 2.90 4.99 18.89
C VAL A 86 4.16 5.15 19.73
N GLN A 87 5.32 5.02 19.11
CA GLN A 87 6.55 5.47 19.77
C GLN A 87 6.53 6.99 19.85
N SER A 88 6.87 7.55 21.01
CA SER A 88 6.88 8.99 21.17
C SER A 88 8.03 9.61 20.36
N ASP A 89 7.70 10.49 19.42
CA ASP A 89 8.65 11.28 18.63
C ASP A 89 8.97 12.65 19.25
N THR A 90 8.24 12.98 20.31
CA THR A 90 8.32 14.29 20.98
C THR A 90 8.27 14.07 22.49
N ASN A 91 9.39 14.31 23.15
CA ASN A 91 9.56 14.10 24.59
C ASN A 91 10.14 15.35 25.24
N ALA A 92 9.83 15.57 26.51
CA ALA A 92 10.38 16.64 27.32
C ALA A 92 11.18 16.07 28.50
N THR A 93 12.00 16.90 29.10
CA THR A 93 12.61 16.63 30.43
C THR A 93 11.92 17.47 31.50
N SER A 94 12.06 17.06 32.75
CA SER A 94 11.38 17.74 33.89
C SER A 94 11.91 19.15 34.18
N ASP A 95 13.08 19.49 33.68
CA ASP A 95 13.76 20.79 33.80
C ASP A 95 13.53 21.73 32.62
N MET A 96 12.86 21.30 31.57
CA MET A 96 12.38 22.19 30.51
C MET A 96 11.33 23.18 31.01
N THR A 97 11.27 24.34 30.36
CA THR A 97 10.22 25.35 30.61
C THR A 97 8.95 25.02 29.84
N LEU A 98 7.81 25.56 30.28
CA LEU A 98 6.56 25.45 29.54
C LEU A 98 6.64 26.07 28.15
N ALA A 99 7.41 27.16 27.96
CA ALA A 99 7.65 27.77 26.66
C ALA A 99 8.31 26.79 25.67
N GLU A 100 9.29 26.00 26.12
CA GLU A 100 9.95 24.98 25.30
C GLU A 100 8.97 23.86 24.95
N VAL A 101 8.15 23.41 25.90
CA VAL A 101 7.13 22.39 25.63
C VAL A 101 6.05 22.89 24.67
N VAL A 102 5.60 24.14 24.77
CA VAL A 102 4.70 24.76 23.78
C VAL A 102 5.35 24.77 22.40
N GLY A 103 6.64 25.06 22.31
CA GLY A 103 7.40 24.97 21.07
C GLY A 103 7.43 23.54 20.47
N LEU A 104 7.65 22.53 21.33
CA LEU A 104 7.57 21.12 20.93
C LEU A 104 6.16 20.74 20.44
N MET A 105 5.11 21.09 21.18
CA MET A 105 3.71 20.81 20.82
C MET A 105 3.33 21.47 19.48
N LYS A 106 3.71 22.73 19.25
CA LYS A 106 3.46 23.44 17.99
C LYS A 106 4.20 22.81 16.80
N LYS A 107 5.45 22.37 17.03
CA LYS A 107 6.27 21.73 15.99
C LYS A 107 5.75 20.35 15.62
N SER A 108 5.36 19.54 16.59
CA SER A 108 4.90 18.16 16.39
C SER A 108 3.39 18.06 16.09
N GLY A 109 2.58 19.07 16.45
CA GLY A 109 1.13 18.99 16.41
C GLY A 109 0.51 18.12 17.51
N HIS A 110 1.29 17.74 18.53
CA HIS A 110 0.82 16.90 19.64
C HIS A 110 0.35 17.74 20.82
N SER A 111 -0.75 17.34 21.43
CA SER A 111 -1.29 17.93 22.66
C SER A 111 -0.86 17.20 23.93
N THR A 112 -0.11 16.11 23.80
CA THR A 112 0.39 15.30 24.92
C THR A 112 1.85 15.00 24.69
N VAL A 113 2.72 15.33 25.65
CA VAL A 113 4.16 15.13 25.58
C VAL A 113 4.61 14.34 26.80
N PRO A 114 5.17 13.12 26.64
CA PRO A 114 5.80 12.39 27.74
C PRO A 114 6.99 13.16 28.28
N VAL A 115 7.16 13.08 29.58
CA VAL A 115 8.34 13.62 30.28
C VAL A 115 9.20 12.45 30.70
N THR A 116 10.40 12.33 30.12
CA THR A 116 11.38 11.29 30.42
C THR A 116 12.60 11.86 31.14
N ASP A 117 13.38 11.03 31.77
CA ASP A 117 14.57 11.45 32.53
C ASP A 117 15.68 12.08 31.65
N ASP A 118 15.76 11.62 30.41
CA ASP A 118 16.78 12.04 29.43
C ASP A 118 16.22 12.75 28.18
N GLY A 119 14.88 12.90 28.08
CA GLY A 119 14.21 13.47 26.90
C GLY A 119 14.14 12.54 25.69
N SER A 120 14.59 11.29 25.81
CA SER A 120 14.54 10.32 24.72
C SER A 120 13.18 9.58 24.63
N ALA A 121 12.91 9.01 23.46
CA ALA A 121 11.70 8.22 23.19
C ALA A 121 11.58 6.94 24.01
N GLN A 122 12.70 6.45 24.54
CA GLN A 122 12.80 5.24 25.33
C GLN A 122 13.38 5.52 26.74
N GLY A 123 13.44 6.78 27.14
CA GLY A 123 13.86 7.20 28.46
C GLY A 123 12.89 6.72 29.55
N LYS A 124 13.35 6.75 30.78
CA LYS A 124 12.52 6.41 31.93
C LYS A 124 11.43 7.46 32.13
N LEU A 125 10.18 7.02 32.11
CA LEU A 125 9.04 7.95 32.25
C LEU A 125 9.02 8.59 33.64
N VAL A 126 8.93 9.91 33.68
CA VAL A 126 8.84 10.73 34.91
C VAL A 126 7.43 11.30 35.09
N GLY A 127 6.75 11.58 33.98
CA GLY A 127 5.40 12.13 33.99
C GLY A 127 4.87 12.37 32.57
N ILE A 128 3.75 13.09 32.49
CA ILE A 128 3.15 13.54 31.20
C ILE A 128 2.74 14.99 31.38
N VAL A 129 2.95 15.80 30.34
CA VAL A 129 2.40 17.15 30.23
C VAL A 129 1.48 17.23 29.03
N THR A 130 0.35 17.88 29.20
CA THR A 130 -0.68 18.07 28.16
C THR A 130 -1.03 19.55 28.01
N ASP A 131 -1.69 19.90 26.91
CA ASP A 131 -2.27 21.23 26.70
C ASP A 131 -3.34 21.64 27.71
N LYS A 132 -3.79 20.70 28.56
CA LYS A 132 -4.76 20.92 29.65
C LYS A 132 -4.10 21.24 31.00
N ASP A 133 -2.79 21.05 31.12
CA ASP A 133 -2.03 21.23 32.36
C ASP A 133 -1.59 22.69 32.56
N PHE A 134 -1.73 23.54 31.55
CA PHE A 134 -1.42 24.98 31.57
C PHE A 134 -2.21 25.75 30.51
N TRP A 135 -2.34 27.07 30.69
CA TRP A 135 -2.96 27.98 29.72
C TRP A 135 -1.90 28.91 29.15
N GLU A 136 -1.60 28.79 27.87
CA GLU A 136 -0.54 29.55 27.17
C GLU A 136 -0.72 31.09 27.35
N SER A 137 -1.97 31.55 27.48
CA SER A 137 -2.29 32.97 27.63
C SER A 137 -2.24 33.51 29.07
N GLU A 138 -2.30 32.63 30.08
CA GLU A 138 -2.51 33.04 31.48
C GLU A 138 -1.33 32.59 32.38
N ASP A 139 -0.66 31.50 32.06
CA ASP A 139 0.41 30.97 32.88
C ASP A 139 1.78 31.55 32.53
N ASP A 140 2.63 31.62 33.56
CA ASP A 140 4.04 32.01 33.39
C ASP A 140 4.81 30.86 32.70
N LEU A 141 5.02 31.02 31.40
CA LEU A 141 5.70 30.03 30.58
C LEU A 141 7.19 29.80 30.89
N SER A 142 7.78 30.63 31.77
CA SER A 142 9.15 30.39 32.27
C SER A 142 9.23 29.31 33.34
N ARG A 143 8.08 28.85 33.87
CA ARG A 143 8.02 27.79 34.87
C ARG A 143 8.43 26.45 34.28
N LEU A 144 8.97 25.59 35.18
CA LEU A 144 9.46 24.26 34.79
C LEU A 144 8.30 23.27 34.60
N VAL A 145 8.44 22.37 33.63
CA VAL A 145 7.52 21.26 33.35
C VAL A 145 7.21 20.44 34.60
N SER A 146 8.21 20.19 35.45
CA SER A 146 8.06 19.44 36.71
C SER A 146 7.01 20.01 37.67
N GLN A 147 6.64 21.29 37.52
CA GLN A 147 5.63 21.96 38.39
C GLN A 147 4.20 21.82 37.83
N HIS A 148 4.05 21.48 36.55
CA HIS A 148 2.77 21.45 35.84
C HIS A 148 2.41 20.06 35.32
N MET A 149 3.39 19.18 35.04
CA MET A 149 3.15 17.83 34.54
C MET A 149 2.34 16.98 35.55
N THR A 150 1.58 16.03 35.04
CA THR A 150 1.05 14.92 35.82
C THR A 150 2.22 13.98 36.17
N PRO A 151 2.64 13.87 37.44
CA PRO A 151 3.77 13.04 37.82
C PRO A 151 3.45 11.55 37.65
N LEU A 152 4.48 10.72 37.45
CA LEU A 152 4.35 9.28 37.15
C LEU A 152 3.40 8.53 38.11
N LYS A 153 3.42 8.88 39.40
CA LYS A 153 2.55 8.25 40.41
C LYS A 153 1.06 8.42 40.18
N ASP A 154 0.68 9.46 39.41
CA ASP A 154 -0.71 9.82 39.11
C ASP A 154 -1.09 9.50 37.64
N VAL A 155 -0.13 8.95 36.87
CA VAL A 155 -0.33 8.52 35.48
C VAL A 155 -0.85 7.07 35.46
N ILE A 156 -1.90 6.84 34.70
CA ILE A 156 -2.35 5.47 34.42
C ILE A 156 -1.43 4.85 33.36
N LEU A 157 -0.90 3.67 33.65
CA LEU A 157 0.11 2.99 32.84
C LEU A 157 -0.39 1.65 32.30
N GLY A 158 0.08 1.27 31.13
CA GLY A 158 -0.07 -0.07 30.57
C GLY A 158 1.26 -0.83 30.64
N PRO A 159 1.24 -2.16 30.94
CA PRO A 159 2.44 -2.97 30.88
C PRO A 159 2.84 -3.25 29.42
N ASP A 160 4.14 -3.43 29.19
CA ASP A 160 4.65 -3.92 27.90
C ASP A 160 4.01 -5.27 27.52
N GLY A 161 3.71 -5.43 26.21
CA GLY A 161 2.97 -6.59 25.70
C GLY A 161 1.44 -6.57 25.92
N ILE A 162 0.88 -5.49 26.49
CA ILE A 162 -0.57 -5.33 26.57
C ILE A 162 -1.19 -5.30 25.17
N SER A 163 -2.32 -6.00 24.96
CA SER A 163 -3.04 -5.88 23.69
C SER A 163 -3.69 -4.50 23.55
N LEU A 164 -3.87 -4.01 22.31
CA LEU A 164 -4.56 -2.75 22.04
C LEU A 164 -5.95 -2.71 22.69
N ARG A 165 -6.69 -3.83 22.64
CA ARG A 165 -7.99 -3.97 23.35
C ARG A 165 -7.85 -3.83 24.86
N GLY A 166 -6.77 -4.36 25.44
CA GLY A 166 -6.45 -4.22 26.87
C GLY A 166 -6.15 -2.76 27.22
N ALA A 167 -5.28 -2.11 26.45
CA ALA A 167 -4.93 -0.71 26.62
C ALA A 167 -6.17 0.21 26.55
N ASN A 168 -7.04 -0.01 25.56
CA ASN A 168 -8.27 0.77 25.43
C ASN A 168 -9.28 0.53 26.54
N ARG A 169 -9.31 -0.66 27.12
CA ARG A 169 -10.12 -0.93 28.32
C ARG A 169 -9.65 -0.08 29.50
N LEU A 170 -8.33 0.07 29.69
CA LEU A 170 -7.75 0.93 30.72
C LEU A 170 -8.08 2.41 30.44
N LEU A 171 -7.91 2.89 29.19
CA LEU A 171 -8.27 4.25 28.79
C LEU A 171 -9.73 4.56 29.10
N HIS A 172 -10.64 3.66 28.74
CA HIS A 172 -12.07 3.82 28.99
C HIS A 172 -12.41 3.80 30.49
N GLN A 173 -11.86 2.82 31.23
CA GLN A 173 -12.11 2.65 32.67
C GLN A 173 -11.66 3.88 33.45
N HIS A 174 -10.51 4.45 33.10
CA HIS A 174 -9.92 5.60 33.81
C HIS A 174 -10.25 6.95 33.16
N LYS A 175 -11.05 6.96 32.08
CA LYS A 175 -11.46 8.17 31.32
C LYS A 175 -10.25 9.03 30.89
N LYS A 176 -9.19 8.37 30.41
CA LYS A 176 -7.96 9.00 29.91
C LYS A 176 -7.93 9.02 28.39
N GLU A 177 -7.23 10.02 27.83
CA GLU A 177 -7.04 10.16 26.37
C GLU A 177 -5.75 9.47 25.89
N CYS A 178 -4.74 9.31 26.79
CA CYS A 178 -3.45 8.71 26.51
C CYS A 178 -3.08 7.68 27.60
N LEU A 179 -2.47 6.56 27.20
CA LEU A 179 -1.95 5.52 28.07
C LEU A 179 -0.48 5.25 27.70
N PRO A 180 0.50 5.64 28.52
CA PRO A 180 1.87 5.21 28.32
C PRO A 180 2.03 3.72 28.62
N ILE A 181 2.83 3.06 27.82
CA ILE A 181 3.22 1.67 27.96
C ILE A 181 4.68 1.64 28.42
N LEU A 182 4.93 0.97 29.52
CA LEU A 182 6.27 0.87 30.11
C LEU A 182 6.76 -0.57 30.12
N ASP A 183 8.08 -0.73 29.94
CA ASP A 183 8.77 -1.97 30.20
C ASP A 183 8.93 -2.25 31.71
N LYS A 184 9.52 -3.37 32.06
CA LYS A 184 9.79 -3.77 33.44
C LYS A 184 10.80 -2.86 34.17
N ALA A 185 11.61 -2.10 33.44
CA ALA A 185 12.57 -1.14 33.95
C ALA A 185 11.97 0.26 34.16
N GLY A 186 10.76 0.49 33.68
CA GLY A 186 10.06 1.77 33.73
C GLY A 186 10.36 2.69 32.55
N ASN A 187 10.97 2.18 31.49
CA ASN A 187 11.21 2.93 30.28
C ASN A 187 9.94 2.99 29.42
N LEU A 188 9.75 4.14 28.74
CA LEU A 188 8.64 4.34 27.81
C LEU A 188 8.87 3.50 26.54
N THR A 189 7.96 2.57 26.25
CA THR A 189 8.02 1.75 25.04
C THR A 189 7.03 2.22 23.96
N ALA A 190 5.86 2.71 24.38
CA ALA A 190 4.85 3.23 23.47
C ALA A 190 3.84 4.13 24.19
N LEU A 191 3.04 4.83 23.42
CA LEU A 191 1.83 5.54 23.83
C LEU A 191 0.61 4.93 23.11
N VAL A 192 -0.54 4.87 23.79
CA VAL A 192 -1.82 4.50 23.17
C VAL A 192 -2.80 5.65 23.38
N PHE A 193 -3.44 6.11 22.31
CA PHE A 193 -4.43 7.17 22.36
C PHE A 193 -5.84 6.63 22.08
N LYS A 194 -6.82 7.13 22.82
CA LYS A 194 -8.24 6.77 22.66
C LYS A 194 -8.75 7.07 21.25
N LYS A 195 -8.34 8.18 20.66
CA LYS A 195 -8.70 8.61 19.30
C LYS A 195 -8.24 7.57 18.24
N ASP A 196 -7.08 6.97 18.41
CA ASP A 196 -6.54 5.99 17.47
C ASP A 196 -7.31 4.67 17.52
N TYR A 197 -7.83 4.30 18.68
CA TYR A 197 -8.72 3.14 18.82
C TYR A 197 -10.06 3.34 18.11
N GLU A 198 -10.69 4.48 18.24
CA GLU A 198 -11.95 4.79 17.58
C GLU A 198 -11.77 4.80 16.05
N ASP A 199 -10.63 5.29 15.58
CA ASP A 199 -10.26 5.29 14.17
C ASP A 199 -10.03 3.87 13.65
N HIS A 200 -9.29 3.03 14.36
CA HIS A 200 -9.10 1.61 14.04
C HIS A 200 -10.43 0.83 13.99
N ARG A 201 -11.36 1.11 14.91
CA ARG A 201 -12.71 0.50 14.86
C ARG A 201 -13.51 0.83 13.59
N ARG A 202 -13.24 1.99 12.98
CA ARG A 202 -13.88 2.39 11.72
C ARG A 202 -13.24 1.71 10.50
N HIS A 203 -12.04 1.15 10.65
CA HIS A 203 -11.27 0.51 9.58
C HIS A 203 -10.89 -0.93 9.97
N PRO A 204 -11.87 -1.84 10.09
CA PRO A 204 -11.61 -3.22 10.56
C PRO A 204 -10.75 -4.05 9.58
N GLN A 205 -10.55 -3.55 8.37
CA GLN A 205 -9.77 -4.20 7.31
C GLN A 205 -8.32 -3.68 7.23
N GLU A 206 -7.88 -2.81 8.14
CA GLU A 206 -6.51 -2.28 8.12
C GLU A 206 -5.46 -3.39 7.99
N LEU A 207 -4.50 -3.17 7.09
CA LEU A 207 -3.35 -4.05 6.92
C LEU A 207 -2.26 -3.60 7.90
N LEU A 208 -2.06 -4.40 8.93
CA LEU A 208 -1.16 -4.08 10.04
C LEU A 208 -0.05 -5.13 10.18
N ASP A 209 1.14 -4.66 10.56
CA ASP A 209 2.24 -5.51 10.98
C ASP A 209 2.01 -6.08 12.42
N GLU A 210 2.94 -6.89 12.89
CA GLU A 210 2.86 -7.49 14.23
C GLU A 210 2.85 -6.42 15.35
N SER A 211 3.47 -5.27 15.12
CA SER A 211 3.49 -4.12 16.02
C SER A 211 2.25 -3.22 15.89
N LYS A 212 1.27 -3.62 15.09
CA LYS A 212 0.02 -2.89 14.81
C LYS A 212 0.22 -1.55 14.09
N ARG A 213 1.31 -1.42 13.32
CA ARG A 213 1.55 -0.29 12.43
C ARG A 213 1.05 -0.63 11.02
N LEU A 214 0.67 0.38 10.23
CA LEU A 214 0.26 0.18 8.85
C LEU A 214 1.40 -0.45 8.04
N CYS A 215 1.07 -1.44 7.22
CA CYS A 215 2.03 -2.04 6.29
C CYS A 215 2.25 -1.16 5.07
N VAL A 216 3.48 -1.18 4.56
CA VAL A 216 3.91 -0.42 3.39
C VAL A 216 4.91 -1.21 2.56
N GLY A 217 4.73 -1.16 1.24
CA GLY A 217 5.70 -1.64 0.26
C GLY A 217 6.57 -0.51 -0.27
N ALA A 218 7.74 -0.85 -0.80
CA ALA A 218 8.61 0.08 -1.50
C ALA A 218 9.12 -0.52 -2.81
N GLY A 219 9.12 0.30 -3.86
CA GLY A 219 9.80 0.00 -5.11
C GLY A 219 11.31 0.06 -4.92
N ILE A 220 12.03 -0.83 -5.58
CA ILE A 220 13.50 -0.81 -5.68
C ILE A 220 13.91 -0.98 -7.13
N ASN A 221 15.11 -0.55 -7.47
CA ASN A 221 15.68 -0.70 -8.81
C ASN A 221 16.91 -1.65 -8.79
N THR A 222 17.46 -1.92 -9.96
CA THR A 222 18.60 -2.84 -10.13
C THR A 222 19.97 -2.16 -10.01
N HIS A 223 20.04 -0.89 -9.65
CA HIS A 223 21.30 -0.12 -9.65
C HIS A 223 21.79 0.29 -8.26
N ASP A 224 20.88 0.62 -7.34
CA ASP A 224 21.21 1.14 -6.01
C ASP A 224 20.62 0.29 -4.86
N TYR A 225 20.18 -0.95 -5.15
CA TYR A 225 19.55 -1.83 -4.17
C TYR A 225 20.46 -2.12 -2.96
N GLU A 226 21.78 -2.17 -3.14
CA GLU A 226 22.73 -2.44 -2.06
C GLU A 226 22.72 -1.35 -0.97
N ASP A 227 22.49 -0.09 -1.36
CA ASP A 227 22.36 1.04 -0.43
C ASP A 227 20.90 1.29 -0.02
N ARG A 228 19.97 1.14 -0.95
CA ARG A 228 18.54 1.46 -0.75
C ARG A 228 17.84 0.44 0.15
N VAL A 229 18.09 -0.84 -0.05
CA VAL A 229 17.39 -1.90 0.72
C VAL A 229 17.68 -1.83 2.21
N PRO A 230 18.95 -1.69 2.68
CA PRO A 230 19.22 -1.52 4.11
C PRO A 230 18.48 -0.33 4.73
N ALA A 231 18.47 0.82 4.04
CA ALA A 231 17.80 2.02 4.50
C ALA A 231 16.28 1.86 4.59
N LEU A 232 15.66 1.17 3.62
CA LEU A 232 14.22 0.86 3.65
C LEU A 232 13.85 -0.12 4.77
N ILE A 233 14.68 -1.13 5.02
CA ILE A 233 14.47 -2.08 6.13
C ILE A 233 14.58 -1.36 7.48
N GLU A 234 15.57 -0.49 7.65
CA GLU A 234 15.70 0.35 8.85
C GLU A 234 14.48 1.26 9.03
N ALA A 235 13.91 1.79 7.95
CA ALA A 235 12.67 2.57 7.99
C ALA A 235 11.42 1.73 8.30
N GLY A 236 11.51 0.40 8.28
CA GLY A 236 10.45 -0.54 8.62
C GLY A 236 9.55 -0.95 7.46
N VAL A 237 10.06 -0.98 6.22
CA VAL A 237 9.31 -1.49 5.07
C VAL A 237 8.92 -2.97 5.27
N ASP A 238 7.73 -3.34 4.83
CA ASP A 238 7.23 -4.72 4.98
C ASP A 238 7.46 -5.57 3.72
N VAL A 239 7.43 -4.94 2.54
CA VAL A 239 7.56 -5.62 1.24
C VAL A 239 8.42 -4.80 0.29
N LEU A 240 9.40 -5.43 -0.32
CA LEU A 240 10.20 -4.86 -1.40
C LEU A 240 9.68 -5.35 -2.76
N CYS A 241 9.72 -4.50 -3.78
CA CYS A 241 9.29 -4.87 -5.11
C CYS A 241 10.18 -4.23 -6.17
N PHE A 242 10.82 -5.04 -7.02
CA PHE A 242 11.56 -4.52 -8.15
C PHE A 242 10.63 -3.80 -9.13
N ASP A 243 10.98 -2.55 -9.46
CA ASP A 243 10.30 -1.72 -10.46
C ASP A 243 11.14 -1.67 -11.75
N ALA A 244 10.84 -2.56 -12.68
CA ALA A 244 11.48 -2.66 -13.98
C ALA A 244 10.44 -2.87 -15.08
N SER A 245 10.73 -2.37 -16.29
CA SER A 245 9.87 -2.61 -17.47
C SER A 245 9.94 -4.06 -17.95
N ASP A 246 11.08 -4.72 -17.72
CA ASP A 246 11.34 -6.13 -17.99
C ASP A 246 12.14 -6.71 -16.84
N GLY A 247 11.63 -7.76 -16.21
CA GLY A 247 12.26 -8.42 -15.07
C GLY A 247 13.03 -9.69 -15.42
N PHE A 248 12.88 -10.20 -16.62
CA PHE A 248 13.61 -11.39 -17.04
C PHE A 248 15.05 -11.03 -17.44
N THR A 249 15.84 -10.56 -16.49
CA THR A 249 17.19 -10.06 -16.67
C THR A 249 18.12 -10.54 -15.57
N GLU A 250 19.42 -10.66 -15.90
CA GLU A 250 20.48 -10.98 -14.93
C GLU A 250 20.57 -9.92 -13.83
N PHE A 251 20.39 -8.65 -14.16
CA PHE A 251 20.42 -7.55 -13.17
C PHE A 251 19.39 -7.72 -12.05
N GLN A 252 18.17 -8.14 -12.40
CA GLN A 252 17.15 -8.34 -11.37
C GLN A 252 17.39 -9.64 -10.59
N ALA A 253 17.86 -10.69 -11.24
CA ALA A 253 18.24 -11.94 -10.60
C ALA A 253 19.37 -11.75 -9.58
N GLU A 254 20.39 -10.96 -9.93
CA GLU A 254 21.48 -10.58 -9.02
C GLU A 254 20.94 -9.82 -7.79
N GLY A 255 20.08 -8.81 -8.01
CA GLY A 255 19.48 -8.05 -6.91
C GLY A 255 18.63 -8.92 -5.98
N VAL A 256 17.77 -9.79 -6.52
CA VAL A 256 16.96 -10.73 -5.72
C VAL A 256 17.88 -11.67 -4.91
N SER A 257 18.89 -12.25 -5.55
CA SER A 257 19.84 -13.17 -4.89
C SER A 257 20.65 -12.45 -3.81
N TRP A 258 21.06 -11.20 -4.05
CA TRP A 258 21.77 -10.41 -3.06
C TRP A 258 20.91 -10.15 -1.83
N ILE A 259 19.65 -9.70 -2.00
CA ILE A 259 18.74 -9.46 -0.87
C ILE A 259 18.54 -10.76 -0.08
N ARG A 260 18.33 -11.90 -0.75
CA ARG A 260 18.22 -13.21 -0.09
C ARG A 260 19.48 -13.59 0.70
N SER A 261 20.66 -13.30 0.16
CA SER A 261 21.93 -13.59 0.85
C SER A 261 22.12 -12.78 2.11
N GLN A 262 21.61 -11.52 2.15
CA GLN A 262 21.76 -10.61 3.28
C GLN A 262 20.67 -10.81 4.35
N TYR A 263 19.42 -11.05 3.94
CA TYR A 263 18.24 -10.98 4.84
C TYR A 263 17.45 -12.30 4.91
N GLY A 264 17.89 -13.35 4.20
CA GLY A 264 17.18 -14.62 4.21
C GLY A 264 15.71 -14.48 3.80
N ASN A 265 14.79 -15.07 4.58
CA ASN A 265 13.35 -15.01 4.36
C ASN A 265 12.64 -13.94 5.21
N ASP A 266 13.38 -13.08 5.91
CA ASP A 266 12.80 -12.05 6.77
C ASP A 266 12.20 -10.88 5.97
N VAL A 267 12.50 -10.80 4.66
CA VAL A 267 12.02 -9.77 3.75
C VAL A 267 11.24 -10.40 2.60
N VAL A 268 10.05 -9.90 2.34
CA VAL A 268 9.23 -10.28 1.18
C VAL A 268 9.69 -9.53 -0.06
N ILE A 269 10.02 -10.26 -1.13
CA ILE A 269 10.57 -9.70 -2.37
C ILE A 269 9.66 -10.01 -3.55
N GLY A 270 9.12 -8.96 -4.18
CA GLY A 270 8.46 -9.04 -5.48
C GLY A 270 9.43 -8.80 -6.61
N ALA A 271 9.32 -9.60 -7.66
CA ALA A 271 10.14 -9.46 -8.86
C ALA A 271 9.29 -9.45 -10.14
N GLY A 272 9.80 -8.88 -11.21
CA GLY A 272 9.11 -8.75 -12.50
C GLY A 272 9.40 -7.37 -13.14
N ASN A 273 8.78 -7.03 -14.26
CA ASN A 273 7.63 -7.75 -14.80
C ASN A 273 8.07 -8.84 -15.77
N VAL A 274 7.31 -9.92 -15.81
CA VAL A 274 7.47 -11.00 -16.77
C VAL A 274 6.19 -11.22 -17.58
N VAL A 275 6.29 -11.93 -18.70
CA VAL A 275 5.15 -12.28 -19.56
C VAL A 275 5.16 -13.75 -20.01
N SER A 276 6.06 -14.56 -19.47
CA SER A 276 6.29 -15.96 -19.86
C SER A 276 6.54 -16.85 -18.65
N ALA A 277 6.34 -18.15 -18.84
CA ALA A 277 6.67 -19.22 -17.88
C ALA A 277 8.16 -19.22 -17.53
N GLU A 278 9.04 -19.04 -18.52
CA GLU A 278 10.50 -18.99 -18.31
C GLU A 278 10.91 -17.84 -17.38
N GLY A 279 10.34 -16.64 -17.57
CA GLY A 279 10.61 -15.49 -16.71
C GLY A 279 10.14 -15.73 -15.27
N PHE A 280 9.01 -16.42 -15.08
CA PHE A 280 8.55 -16.86 -13.77
C PHE A 280 9.57 -17.79 -13.11
N ASP A 281 9.93 -18.90 -13.78
CA ASP A 281 10.88 -19.89 -13.24
C ASP A 281 12.23 -19.25 -12.90
N TYR A 282 12.72 -18.35 -13.75
CA TYR A 282 13.98 -17.68 -13.57
C TYR A 282 14.02 -16.85 -12.28
N LEU A 283 13.05 -15.97 -12.07
CA LEU A 283 13.03 -15.11 -10.90
C LEU A 283 12.70 -15.87 -9.60
N VAL A 284 11.84 -16.88 -9.66
CA VAL A 284 11.54 -17.76 -8.53
C VAL A 284 12.78 -18.57 -8.12
N GLY A 285 13.56 -19.04 -9.11
CA GLY A 285 14.82 -19.76 -8.87
C GLY A 285 15.88 -18.91 -8.14
N HIS A 286 15.82 -17.59 -8.25
CA HIS A 286 16.70 -16.65 -7.54
C HIS A 286 16.14 -16.18 -6.18
N GLY A 287 14.90 -16.58 -5.84
CA GLY A 287 14.35 -16.36 -4.50
C GLY A 287 13.25 -15.31 -4.39
N ALA A 288 12.59 -14.94 -5.49
CA ALA A 288 11.41 -14.07 -5.42
C ALA A 288 10.26 -14.75 -4.67
N ASP A 289 9.51 -13.98 -3.87
CA ASP A 289 8.32 -14.44 -3.13
C ASP A 289 7.03 -14.30 -3.92
N PHE A 290 6.95 -13.30 -4.79
CA PHE A 290 5.86 -13.15 -5.75
C PHE A 290 6.36 -12.57 -7.07
N ILE A 291 5.62 -12.84 -8.14
CA ILE A 291 5.97 -12.40 -9.49
C ILE A 291 4.95 -11.44 -10.05
N LYS A 292 5.42 -10.29 -10.56
CA LYS A 292 4.60 -9.33 -11.30
C LYS A 292 4.53 -9.71 -12.78
N VAL A 293 3.30 -9.78 -13.31
CA VAL A 293 3.00 -10.19 -14.68
C VAL A 293 2.43 -9.04 -15.47
N GLY A 294 3.10 -8.66 -16.55
CA GLY A 294 2.60 -7.66 -17.51
C GLY A 294 3.67 -6.71 -18.02
N ILE A 295 3.84 -6.65 -19.33
CA ILE A 295 4.73 -5.70 -20.02
C ILE A 295 3.92 -4.94 -21.09
N GLY A 296 3.97 -3.61 -21.00
CA GLY A 296 3.33 -2.73 -21.99
C GLY A 296 1.79 -2.67 -21.89
N GLY A 297 1.17 -3.14 -20.78
CA GLY A 297 -0.28 -3.13 -20.58
C GLY A 297 -0.82 -1.86 -19.91
N GLY A 298 0.02 -1.01 -19.33
CA GLY A 298 -0.38 0.21 -18.64
C GLY A 298 -1.01 1.25 -19.59
N SER A 299 -1.99 2.03 -19.09
CA SER A 299 -2.73 3.02 -19.90
C SER A 299 -1.87 4.18 -20.42
N ILE A 300 -0.69 4.38 -19.85
CA ILE A 300 0.30 5.40 -20.26
C ILE A 300 1.63 4.76 -20.65
N CYS A 301 1.70 3.43 -20.75
CA CYS A 301 2.88 2.70 -21.20
C CYS A 301 2.86 2.57 -22.73
N ILE A 302 3.93 3.00 -23.38
CA ILE A 302 4.12 2.89 -24.84
C ILE A 302 5.30 1.98 -25.22
N THR A 303 5.76 1.14 -24.30
CA THR A 303 6.88 0.20 -24.56
C THR A 303 6.61 -0.68 -25.77
N ARG A 304 5.36 -1.14 -25.96
CA ARG A 304 4.99 -1.97 -27.13
C ARG A 304 5.10 -1.21 -28.44
N GLU A 305 4.79 0.08 -28.44
CA GLU A 305 4.89 0.95 -29.63
C GLU A 305 6.33 1.32 -29.94
N GLN A 306 7.12 1.60 -28.89
CA GLN A 306 8.49 2.09 -29.03
C GLN A 306 9.51 0.96 -29.28
N LYS A 307 9.35 -0.18 -28.61
CA LYS A 307 10.30 -1.30 -28.65
C LYS A 307 9.75 -2.55 -29.34
N GLY A 308 8.45 -2.65 -29.56
CA GLY A 308 7.81 -3.88 -30.05
C GLY A 308 7.83 -5.02 -29.01
N ILE A 309 8.12 -4.72 -27.75
CA ILE A 309 8.21 -5.70 -26.67
C ILE A 309 6.96 -5.61 -25.79
N GLY A 310 6.43 -6.78 -25.42
CA GLY A 310 5.25 -6.91 -24.56
C GLY A 310 4.35 -8.04 -25.01
N ARG A 311 3.30 -8.27 -24.24
CA ARG A 311 2.33 -9.34 -24.51
C ARG A 311 0.94 -8.92 -24.04
N GLY A 312 -0.12 -9.45 -24.66
CA GLY A 312 -1.49 -9.27 -24.18
C GLY A 312 -1.64 -9.76 -22.75
N GLN A 313 -2.18 -8.92 -21.86
CA GLN A 313 -2.20 -9.18 -20.40
C GLN A 313 -2.88 -10.52 -20.06
N ALA A 314 -4.02 -10.81 -20.68
CA ALA A 314 -4.74 -12.06 -20.46
C ALA A 314 -3.90 -13.29 -20.85
N SER A 315 -3.19 -13.23 -21.99
CA SER A 315 -2.35 -14.35 -22.45
C SER A 315 -1.14 -14.56 -21.54
N ALA A 316 -0.48 -13.48 -21.11
CA ALA A 316 0.66 -13.55 -20.19
C ALA A 316 0.21 -14.12 -18.83
N LEU A 317 -0.90 -13.61 -18.29
CA LEU A 317 -1.40 -14.03 -16.99
C LEU A 317 -1.80 -15.51 -16.98
N LEU A 318 -2.52 -15.99 -18.01
CA LEU A 318 -2.91 -17.40 -18.11
C LEU A 318 -1.71 -18.34 -18.21
N GLU A 319 -0.65 -17.98 -18.96
CA GLU A 319 0.55 -18.78 -19.07
C GLU A 319 1.32 -18.84 -17.75
N VAL A 320 1.55 -17.68 -17.13
CA VAL A 320 2.29 -17.62 -15.86
C VAL A 320 1.50 -18.27 -14.72
N ALA A 321 0.17 -18.14 -14.70
CA ALA A 321 -0.69 -18.81 -13.72
C ALA A 321 -0.60 -20.35 -13.88
N ALA A 322 -0.68 -20.85 -15.12
CA ALA A 322 -0.52 -22.28 -15.38
C ALA A 322 0.88 -22.80 -14.94
N ARG A 323 1.94 -22.01 -15.18
CA ARG A 323 3.29 -22.38 -14.71
C ARG A 323 3.39 -22.37 -13.19
N ARG A 324 2.83 -21.35 -12.51
CA ARG A 324 2.76 -21.28 -11.05
C ARG A 324 2.08 -22.51 -10.47
N ASP A 325 0.94 -22.93 -11.04
CA ASP A 325 0.19 -24.09 -10.57
C ASP A 325 1.02 -25.39 -10.76
N ALA A 326 1.65 -25.58 -11.92
CA ALA A 326 2.56 -26.69 -12.17
C ALA A 326 3.78 -26.67 -11.20
N TYR A 327 4.37 -25.50 -10.97
CA TYR A 327 5.48 -25.35 -10.01
C TYR A 327 5.05 -25.73 -8.59
N HIS A 328 3.84 -25.34 -8.19
CA HIS A 328 3.28 -25.74 -6.90
C HIS A 328 3.08 -27.25 -6.79
N GLU A 329 2.57 -27.92 -7.84
CA GLU A 329 2.43 -29.36 -7.89
C GLU A 329 3.79 -30.08 -7.82
N GLU A 330 4.81 -29.56 -8.52
CA GLU A 330 6.17 -30.11 -8.59
C GLU A 330 6.94 -29.98 -7.27
N THR A 331 6.78 -28.85 -6.57
CA THR A 331 7.66 -28.48 -5.44
C THR A 331 6.96 -28.38 -4.09
N GLY A 332 5.64 -28.32 -4.07
CA GLY A 332 4.85 -27.99 -2.87
C GLY A 332 4.93 -26.52 -2.46
N ARG A 333 5.66 -25.67 -3.22
CA ARG A 333 5.83 -24.24 -2.95
C ARG A 333 4.90 -23.40 -3.83
N TYR A 334 4.03 -22.63 -3.24
CA TYR A 334 3.13 -21.70 -3.94
C TYR A 334 3.73 -20.30 -4.00
N ILE A 335 3.83 -19.74 -5.21
CA ILE A 335 4.36 -18.41 -5.47
C ILE A 335 3.22 -17.51 -5.98
N PRO A 336 2.75 -16.52 -5.20
CA PRO A 336 1.70 -15.61 -5.65
C PRO A 336 2.11 -14.85 -6.92
N ILE A 337 1.11 -14.55 -7.76
CA ILE A 337 1.32 -13.71 -8.95
C ILE A 337 0.44 -12.46 -8.90
N CYS A 338 1.05 -11.34 -9.27
CA CYS A 338 0.42 -10.03 -9.37
C CYS A 338 0.13 -9.69 -10.84
N SER A 339 -1.13 -9.44 -11.20
CA SER A 339 -1.43 -8.87 -12.51
C SER A 339 -1.18 -7.37 -12.50
N ASP A 340 -0.19 -6.90 -13.27
CA ASP A 340 0.23 -5.51 -13.32
C ASP A 340 -0.03 -4.89 -14.71
N GLY A 341 -0.85 -3.83 -14.74
CA GLY A 341 -1.24 -3.13 -15.95
C GLY A 341 -2.45 -3.72 -16.69
N GLY A 342 -3.03 -2.92 -17.58
CA GLY A 342 -4.20 -3.31 -18.38
C GLY A 342 -5.52 -3.37 -17.63
N LEU A 343 -5.59 -2.86 -16.40
CA LEU A 343 -6.77 -2.87 -15.55
C LEU A 343 -7.34 -1.45 -15.45
N ALA A 344 -8.38 -1.16 -16.23
CA ALA A 344 -9.01 0.16 -16.31
C ALA A 344 -10.35 0.26 -15.57
N ASN A 345 -10.96 -0.87 -15.20
CA ASN A 345 -12.26 -0.94 -14.54
C ASN A 345 -12.42 -2.21 -13.67
N ASP A 346 -13.47 -2.24 -12.85
CA ASP A 346 -13.76 -3.32 -11.89
C ASP A 346 -13.91 -4.71 -12.55
N THR A 347 -14.51 -4.76 -13.75
CA THR A 347 -14.68 -6.03 -14.49
C THR A 347 -13.33 -6.66 -14.83
N GLN A 348 -12.35 -5.86 -15.22
CA GLN A 348 -11.01 -6.34 -15.55
C GLN A 348 -10.26 -6.84 -14.31
N ILE A 349 -10.49 -6.24 -13.14
CA ILE A 349 -9.98 -6.75 -11.85
C ILE A 349 -10.53 -8.14 -11.58
N VAL A 350 -11.87 -8.30 -11.66
CA VAL A 350 -12.54 -9.59 -11.46
C VAL A 350 -12.01 -10.65 -12.43
N VAL A 351 -11.85 -10.30 -13.71
CA VAL A 351 -11.36 -11.21 -14.75
C VAL A 351 -9.89 -11.59 -14.51
N ALA A 352 -9.03 -10.65 -14.10
CA ALA A 352 -7.63 -10.95 -13.79
C ALA A 352 -7.50 -11.94 -12.62
N LEU A 353 -8.29 -11.74 -11.55
CA LEU A 353 -8.34 -12.68 -10.42
C LEU A 353 -8.86 -14.06 -10.85
N ALA A 354 -9.88 -14.11 -11.72
CA ALA A 354 -10.39 -15.37 -12.28
C ALA A 354 -9.40 -16.07 -13.22
N MET A 355 -8.48 -15.32 -13.86
CA MET A 355 -7.41 -15.87 -14.71
C MET A 355 -6.22 -16.41 -13.91
N GLY A 356 -6.22 -16.28 -12.59
CA GLY A 356 -5.19 -16.85 -11.73
C GLY A 356 -4.31 -15.84 -10.99
N ALA A 357 -4.54 -14.52 -11.15
CA ALA A 357 -3.86 -13.55 -10.30
C ALA A 357 -4.27 -13.73 -8.84
N ASP A 358 -3.33 -13.59 -7.93
CA ASP A 358 -3.59 -13.55 -6.49
C ASP A 358 -3.99 -12.16 -6.06
N PHE A 359 -3.39 -11.14 -6.67
CA PHE A 359 -3.72 -9.75 -6.47
C PHE A 359 -3.37 -8.93 -7.73
N VAL A 360 -3.80 -7.67 -7.74
CA VAL A 360 -3.64 -6.78 -8.88
C VAL A 360 -2.92 -5.50 -8.49
N MET A 361 -2.03 -5.01 -9.37
CA MET A 361 -1.35 -3.73 -9.23
C MET A 361 -1.97 -2.71 -10.19
N MET A 362 -2.33 -1.54 -9.66
CA MET A 362 -3.04 -0.52 -10.43
C MET A 362 -2.38 0.86 -10.32
N GLY A 363 -2.12 1.49 -11.47
CA GLY A 363 -1.61 2.86 -11.57
C GLY A 363 -2.74 3.88 -11.77
N ARG A 364 -3.37 3.88 -12.96
CA ARG A 364 -4.41 4.85 -13.35
C ARG A 364 -5.55 4.93 -12.34
N TYR A 365 -6.00 3.81 -11.81
CA TYR A 365 -7.08 3.70 -10.84
C TYR A 365 -6.83 4.58 -9.60
N PHE A 366 -5.62 4.50 -9.05
CA PHE A 366 -5.23 5.30 -7.89
C PHE A 366 -4.78 6.72 -8.24
N ALA A 367 -4.22 6.95 -9.44
CA ALA A 367 -3.88 8.30 -9.89
C ALA A 367 -5.08 9.26 -9.88
N MET A 368 -6.29 8.72 -10.07
CA MET A 368 -7.54 9.49 -10.07
C MET A 368 -8.02 9.90 -8.67
N THR A 369 -7.46 9.32 -7.60
CA THR A 369 -7.96 9.49 -6.23
C THR A 369 -7.37 10.71 -5.51
N GLU A 370 -8.03 11.12 -4.42
CA GLU A 370 -7.62 12.26 -3.58
C GLU A 370 -6.17 12.14 -3.11
N GLU A 371 -5.80 10.95 -2.63
CA GLU A 371 -4.56 10.70 -1.89
C GLU A 371 -3.34 10.45 -2.80
N SER A 372 -3.53 10.35 -4.11
CA SER A 372 -2.38 10.32 -5.03
C SER A 372 -1.61 11.65 -4.94
N PRO A 373 -0.26 11.65 -5.11
CA PRO A 373 0.58 12.80 -4.77
C PRO A 373 0.43 14.00 -5.73
N THR A 374 -0.33 13.88 -6.81
CA THR A 374 -0.48 14.95 -7.80
C THR A 374 -1.59 15.95 -7.43
N PRO A 375 -1.42 17.25 -7.73
CA PRO A 375 -2.43 18.25 -7.41
C PRO A 375 -3.67 18.15 -8.30
N LYS A 376 -4.82 18.60 -7.79
CA LYS A 376 -6.03 18.77 -8.59
C LYS A 376 -5.87 19.94 -9.56
N THR A 377 -6.31 19.77 -10.80
CA THR A 377 -6.29 20.79 -11.86
C THR A 377 -7.66 20.90 -12.50
N SER A 378 -8.19 22.12 -12.62
CA SER A 378 -9.46 22.35 -13.32
C SER A 378 -9.19 22.53 -14.82
N ILE A 379 -9.84 21.72 -15.66
CA ILE A 379 -9.80 21.82 -17.12
C ILE A 379 -11.24 21.85 -17.61
N ASN A 380 -11.65 22.94 -18.25
CA ASN A 380 -13.02 23.13 -18.77
C ASN A 380 -14.13 22.90 -17.69
N GLY A 381 -13.87 23.29 -16.44
CA GLY A 381 -14.83 23.15 -15.34
C GLY A 381 -14.86 21.75 -14.69
N GLN A 382 -14.12 20.80 -15.20
CA GLN A 382 -13.96 19.48 -14.62
C GLN A 382 -12.61 19.35 -13.90
N ILE A 383 -12.57 18.54 -12.83
CA ILE A 383 -11.36 18.33 -12.03
C ILE A 383 -10.60 17.11 -12.56
N TYR A 384 -9.32 17.30 -12.81
CA TYR A 384 -8.37 16.29 -13.26
C TYR A 384 -7.15 16.26 -12.36
N LYS A 385 -6.38 15.17 -12.46
CA LYS A 385 -5.06 15.01 -11.82
C LYS A 385 -4.02 14.65 -12.88
N PRO A 386 -2.79 15.24 -12.82
CA PRO A 386 -1.70 14.84 -13.68
C PRO A 386 -1.32 13.38 -13.44
N TYR A 387 -1.04 12.65 -14.52
CA TYR A 387 -0.66 11.25 -14.46
C TYR A 387 0.39 10.95 -15.53
N TRP A 388 1.57 10.50 -15.12
CA TRP A 388 2.69 10.22 -16.01
C TRP A 388 3.37 8.89 -15.68
N GLY A 389 3.96 8.26 -16.71
CA GLY A 389 4.70 7.02 -16.58
C GLY A 389 6.13 7.24 -16.07
N GLU A 390 6.67 6.24 -15.41
CA GLU A 390 8.06 6.22 -14.92
C GLU A 390 9.09 6.29 -16.06
N GLY A 391 8.72 5.93 -17.28
CA GLY A 391 9.54 6.05 -18.49
C GLY A 391 9.41 7.38 -19.23
N THR A 392 8.90 8.45 -18.60
CA THR A 392 8.80 9.79 -19.16
C THR A 392 9.94 10.68 -18.71
N ARG A 393 10.23 11.75 -19.47
CA ARG A 393 11.19 12.79 -19.05
C ARG A 393 10.75 13.50 -17.78
N ARG A 394 9.47 13.60 -17.54
CA ARG A 394 8.90 14.21 -16.34
C ARG A 394 9.27 13.44 -15.07
N ALA A 395 9.27 12.12 -15.11
CA ALA A 395 9.64 11.28 -13.99
C ALA A 395 11.11 11.45 -13.56
N GLN A 396 12.00 11.85 -14.49
CA GLN A 396 13.44 11.95 -14.27
C GLN A 396 14.03 10.68 -13.64
N ASN A 397 13.44 9.53 -13.98
CA ASN A 397 13.85 8.22 -13.47
C ASN A 397 15.09 7.72 -14.23
N TRP A 398 16.21 8.42 -14.03
CA TRP A 398 17.47 8.14 -14.71
C TRP A 398 18.04 6.77 -14.35
N GLN A 399 17.70 6.27 -13.17
CA GLN A 399 18.14 4.95 -12.67
C GLN A 399 17.51 3.77 -13.44
N ARG A 400 16.41 4.01 -14.14
CA ARG A 400 15.76 2.97 -14.97
C ARG A 400 16.54 2.63 -16.24
N TYR A 401 17.40 3.51 -16.68
CA TYR A 401 18.13 3.40 -17.94
C TYR A 401 19.62 3.68 -17.71
N SER A 402 20.47 2.67 -17.87
CA SER A 402 21.92 2.78 -17.63
C SER A 402 22.57 3.93 -18.42
N ASP A 403 22.22 4.06 -19.69
CA ASP A 403 22.75 5.14 -20.55
C ASP A 403 22.31 6.53 -20.11
N ALA A 404 21.13 6.64 -19.48
CA ALA A 404 20.61 7.89 -18.96
C ALA A 404 21.27 8.32 -17.64
N MET A 405 21.81 7.40 -16.86
CA MET A 405 22.54 7.71 -15.62
C MET A 405 23.80 8.54 -15.90
N GLU A 406 24.57 8.19 -16.94
CA GLU A 406 25.79 8.91 -17.31
C GLU A 406 25.50 10.24 -17.97
N THR A 407 24.56 10.26 -18.94
CA THR A 407 24.28 11.43 -19.78
C THR A 407 23.18 12.33 -19.24
N ARG A 408 22.37 11.85 -18.28
CA ARG A 408 21.11 12.47 -17.81
C ARG A 408 20.18 12.85 -18.97
N LYS A 409 20.18 12.04 -20.03
CA LYS A 409 19.41 12.26 -21.23
C LYS A 409 18.67 11.01 -21.64
N LEU A 410 17.35 11.04 -21.56
CA LEU A 410 16.49 10.00 -22.10
C LEU A 410 16.43 10.13 -23.64
N ILE A 411 16.83 9.08 -24.36
CA ILE A 411 16.88 9.08 -25.83
C ILE A 411 15.45 9.02 -26.39
N PHE A 412 14.58 8.20 -25.82
CA PHE A 412 13.15 8.11 -26.14
C PHE A 412 12.33 7.83 -24.89
N GLU A 413 11.07 8.13 -24.93
CA GLU A 413 10.14 7.90 -23.82
C GLU A 413 9.40 6.56 -23.99
N GLU A 414 9.21 5.83 -22.91
CA GLU A 414 8.40 4.61 -22.84
C GLU A 414 7.06 4.84 -22.13
N GLY A 415 6.73 6.08 -21.84
CA GLY A 415 5.51 6.50 -21.20
C GLY A 415 4.98 7.83 -21.73
N VAL A 416 3.75 8.15 -21.38
CA VAL A 416 3.09 9.43 -21.72
C VAL A 416 2.88 10.24 -20.46
N ASP A 417 2.89 11.58 -20.61
CA ASP A 417 2.40 12.53 -19.61
C ASP A 417 0.97 12.93 -19.98
N ALA A 418 0.02 12.70 -19.07
CA ALA A 418 -1.39 12.82 -19.33
C ALA A 418 -2.16 13.34 -18.11
N TYR A 419 -3.46 13.49 -18.25
CA TYR A 419 -4.39 13.81 -17.16
C TYR A 419 -5.42 12.69 -17.02
N VAL A 420 -5.84 12.43 -15.78
CA VAL A 420 -6.93 11.50 -15.45
C VAL A 420 -8.02 12.25 -14.70
N PRO A 421 -9.31 11.90 -14.86
CA PRO A 421 -10.39 12.54 -14.12
C PRO A 421 -10.24 12.23 -12.61
N TYR A 422 -10.57 13.21 -11.77
CA TYR A 422 -10.64 13.03 -10.32
C TYR A 422 -11.94 12.30 -9.95
N VAL A 423 -11.85 11.32 -9.04
CA VAL A 423 -12.99 10.45 -8.67
C VAL A 423 -13.30 10.42 -7.16
N GLY A 424 -12.58 11.18 -6.34
CA GLY A 424 -12.80 11.19 -4.88
C GLY A 424 -11.76 10.38 -4.09
N PRO A 425 -12.00 10.15 -2.80
CA PRO A 425 -11.08 9.44 -1.92
C PRO A 425 -10.97 7.94 -2.26
N VAL A 426 -9.83 7.34 -1.91
CA VAL A 426 -9.55 5.90 -2.08
C VAL A 426 -10.62 5.04 -1.41
N SER A 427 -11.10 5.43 -0.23
CA SER A 427 -12.14 4.70 0.51
C SER A 427 -13.39 4.46 -0.32
N ASP A 428 -13.92 5.50 -0.95
CA ASP A 428 -15.19 5.47 -1.67
C ASP A 428 -15.09 4.65 -2.96
N VAL A 429 -13.94 4.81 -3.66
CA VAL A 429 -13.67 4.06 -4.89
C VAL A 429 -13.49 2.58 -4.60
N LEU A 430 -12.72 2.23 -3.56
CA LEU A 430 -12.50 0.83 -3.16
C LEU A 430 -13.77 0.18 -2.60
N GLU A 431 -14.58 0.87 -1.82
CA GLU A 431 -15.85 0.32 -1.30
C GLU A 431 -16.71 -0.24 -2.44
N THR A 432 -16.88 0.56 -3.50
CA THR A 432 -17.63 0.16 -4.69
C THR A 432 -16.99 -1.04 -5.40
N THR A 433 -15.69 -1.00 -5.63
CA THR A 433 -14.94 -2.07 -6.33
C THR A 433 -14.99 -3.39 -5.56
N LEU A 434 -14.73 -3.35 -4.24
CA LEU A 434 -14.73 -4.53 -3.39
C LEU A 434 -16.15 -5.13 -3.26
N TYR A 435 -17.18 -4.30 -3.20
CA TYR A 435 -18.55 -4.79 -3.20
C TYR A 435 -18.92 -5.53 -4.49
N LYS A 436 -18.53 -4.99 -5.66
CA LYS A 436 -18.73 -5.66 -6.96
C LYS A 436 -17.95 -6.98 -7.03
N LEU A 437 -16.70 -7.02 -6.56
CA LEU A 437 -15.91 -8.25 -6.51
C LEU A 437 -16.59 -9.31 -5.64
N ARG A 438 -16.96 -8.96 -4.42
CA ARG A 438 -17.67 -9.86 -3.49
C ARG A 438 -19.00 -10.34 -4.07
N SER A 439 -19.77 -9.45 -4.68
CA SER A 439 -21.03 -9.79 -5.33
C SER A 439 -20.84 -10.80 -6.48
N THR A 440 -19.78 -10.62 -7.29
CA THR A 440 -19.44 -11.59 -8.35
C THR A 440 -19.04 -12.94 -7.76
N MET A 441 -18.29 -12.98 -6.68
CA MET A 441 -17.91 -14.21 -5.99
C MET A 441 -19.14 -14.94 -5.45
N VAL A 442 -20.10 -14.24 -4.87
CA VAL A 442 -21.40 -14.80 -4.46
C VAL A 442 -22.14 -15.41 -5.67
N ASN A 443 -22.18 -14.73 -6.82
CA ASN A 443 -22.81 -15.24 -8.04
C ASN A 443 -22.14 -16.51 -8.61
N ILE A 444 -20.91 -16.80 -8.19
CA ILE A 444 -20.15 -18.00 -8.55
C ILE A 444 -20.22 -19.05 -7.42
N GLY A 445 -20.73 -18.67 -6.25
CA GLY A 445 -20.86 -19.54 -5.08
C GLY A 445 -19.53 -19.80 -4.39
N SER A 446 -18.61 -18.82 -4.39
CA SER A 446 -17.30 -18.85 -3.74
C SER A 446 -17.23 -17.91 -2.55
N ASP A 447 -16.60 -18.34 -1.47
CA ASP A 447 -16.41 -17.58 -0.24
C ASP A 447 -14.97 -17.04 -0.12
N THR A 448 -14.01 -17.58 -0.91
CA THR A 448 -12.61 -17.18 -0.94
C THR A 448 -12.10 -16.97 -2.37
N LEU A 449 -10.99 -16.24 -2.53
CA LEU A 449 -10.36 -16.04 -3.83
C LEU A 449 -9.83 -17.34 -4.44
N SER A 450 -9.39 -18.32 -3.65
CA SER A 450 -8.99 -19.64 -4.13
C SER A 450 -10.18 -20.38 -4.74
N GLU A 451 -11.30 -20.50 -4.01
CA GLU A 451 -12.54 -21.08 -4.55
C GLU A 451 -13.04 -20.32 -5.79
N PHE A 452 -12.86 -19.00 -5.82
CA PHE A 452 -13.25 -18.19 -6.96
C PHE A 452 -12.47 -18.58 -8.22
N ARG A 453 -11.15 -18.72 -8.14
CA ARG A 453 -10.31 -19.17 -9.27
C ARG A 453 -10.68 -20.57 -9.76
N GLU A 454 -10.92 -21.50 -8.84
CA GLU A 454 -11.30 -22.88 -9.18
C GLU A 454 -12.69 -22.97 -9.85
N ARG A 455 -13.61 -22.11 -9.43
CA ARG A 455 -15.02 -22.17 -9.85
C ARG A 455 -15.33 -21.26 -11.03
N ALA A 456 -14.52 -20.25 -11.29
CA ALA A 456 -14.72 -19.33 -12.41
C ALA A 456 -14.60 -20.02 -13.75
N ILE A 457 -15.54 -19.73 -14.65
CA ILE A 457 -15.47 -20.19 -16.05
C ILE A 457 -15.31 -18.96 -16.93
N LEU A 458 -14.17 -18.88 -17.60
CA LEU A 458 -13.88 -17.85 -18.57
C LEU A 458 -14.28 -18.35 -19.97
N THR A 459 -15.00 -17.53 -20.71
CA THR A 459 -15.41 -17.82 -22.08
C THR A 459 -14.84 -16.79 -23.03
N LYS A 460 -14.14 -17.26 -24.07
CA LYS A 460 -13.69 -16.38 -25.14
C LYS A 460 -14.90 -15.95 -25.95
N VAL A 461 -15.05 -14.65 -26.12
CA VAL A 461 -16.18 -14.03 -26.85
C VAL A 461 -15.69 -13.26 -28.08
N SER A 462 -16.57 -13.01 -29.03
CA SER A 462 -16.32 -12.16 -30.19
C SER A 462 -16.48 -10.66 -29.82
N GLU A 463 -16.00 -9.78 -30.68
CA GLU A 463 -16.25 -8.33 -30.55
C GLU A 463 -17.75 -8.02 -30.52
N GLN A 464 -18.55 -8.71 -31.33
CA GLN A 464 -20.00 -8.55 -31.35
C GLN A 464 -20.62 -8.85 -29.99
N SER A 465 -20.20 -9.92 -29.31
CA SER A 465 -20.67 -10.22 -27.96
C SER A 465 -20.26 -9.17 -26.92
N VAL A 466 -19.12 -8.52 -27.08
CA VAL A 466 -18.71 -7.39 -26.23
C VAL A 466 -19.64 -6.20 -26.42
N VAL A 467 -20.01 -5.90 -27.67
CA VAL A 467 -20.98 -4.82 -27.98
C VAL A 467 -22.37 -5.16 -27.41
N GLU A 468 -22.84 -6.42 -27.55
CA GLU A 468 -24.11 -6.86 -26.98
C GLU A 468 -24.16 -6.78 -25.44
N ALA A 469 -23.03 -6.99 -24.78
CA ALA A 469 -22.92 -6.88 -23.30
C ALA A 469 -22.98 -5.44 -22.80
N GLY A 470 -22.86 -4.45 -23.68
CA GLY A 470 -22.97 -3.03 -23.35
C GLY A 470 -24.40 -2.57 -23.16
N THR A 471 -24.57 -1.36 -22.63
CA THR A 471 -25.88 -0.67 -22.60
C THR A 471 -26.26 -0.26 -24.02
N GLY A 472 -27.25 -0.92 -24.61
CA GLY A 472 -27.77 -0.60 -25.94
C GLY A 472 -28.96 0.37 -25.87
N ASN A 473 -29.03 1.31 -26.82
CA ASN A 473 -30.22 2.18 -27.05
C ASN A 473 -30.80 2.93 -25.85
N VAL A 474 -29.96 3.26 -24.84
CA VAL A 474 -30.36 4.04 -23.66
C VAL A 474 -29.39 5.20 -23.42
N PHE A 475 -29.92 6.33 -22.97
CA PHE A 475 -29.09 7.43 -22.49
C PHE A 475 -28.70 7.18 -21.04
N LYS A 476 -27.40 7.20 -20.74
CA LYS A 476 -26.93 7.16 -19.35
C LYS A 476 -27.15 8.52 -18.68
N PHE A 477 -27.97 8.55 -17.65
CA PHE A 477 -28.11 9.71 -16.78
C PHE A 477 -27.00 9.65 -15.71
N ASN A 478 -25.99 10.51 -15.84
CA ASN A 478 -25.06 10.73 -14.74
C ASN A 478 -25.69 11.78 -13.82
N SER A 479 -25.77 11.49 -12.53
CA SER A 479 -26.33 12.38 -11.51
C SER A 479 -25.56 13.71 -11.34
N ASN A 480 -24.46 13.90 -12.06
CA ASN A 480 -23.68 15.14 -12.14
C ASN A 480 -23.84 15.82 -13.50
N SER A 481 -25.10 15.91 -13.99
CA SER A 481 -25.53 16.79 -15.10
C SER A 481 -24.60 16.84 -16.33
N GLU A 482 -24.72 15.86 -17.20
CA GLU A 482 -24.67 16.06 -18.67
C GLU A 482 -25.17 14.78 -19.34
N VAL A 483 -26.07 14.93 -20.32
CA VAL A 483 -26.52 13.81 -21.16
C VAL A 483 -25.37 13.50 -22.12
N GLU A 484 -24.57 12.48 -21.82
CA GLU A 484 -23.67 11.92 -22.85
C GLU A 484 -24.55 11.21 -23.89
N SER A 485 -24.76 11.85 -25.02
CA SER A 485 -25.27 11.19 -26.22
C SER A 485 -24.25 10.14 -26.65
N GLY A 486 -24.57 8.87 -26.44
CA GLY A 486 -23.80 7.76 -27.01
C GLY A 486 -23.72 7.93 -28.51
N GLY A 487 -22.55 8.33 -29.02
CA GLY A 487 -22.34 8.47 -30.45
C GLY A 487 -22.58 7.13 -31.12
N TRP A 488 -23.44 7.13 -32.13
CA TRP A 488 -23.53 6.03 -33.09
C TRP A 488 -22.13 5.83 -33.68
N GLY A 489 -21.55 4.67 -33.46
CA GLY A 489 -20.29 4.33 -34.07
C GLY A 489 -20.40 4.56 -35.61
N GLN A 490 -19.53 5.41 -36.14
CA GLN A 490 -19.33 5.48 -37.56
C GLN A 490 -18.74 4.15 -38.02
N ALA A 491 -19.39 3.57 -39.00
CA ALA A 491 -18.97 2.38 -39.73
C ALA A 491 -17.63 2.61 -40.48
#